data_294a775643bb54f648df899ae9dc5acf
#
_entry.id   294a775643bb54f648df899ae9dc5acf
#
_cell.length_a   1.000
_cell.length_b   1.000
_cell.length_c   1.000
_cell.angle_alpha   90.00
_cell.angle_beta   90.00
_cell.angle_gamma   90.00
#
_symmetry.space_group_name_H-M   'P 1'
#
loop_
_entity.id
_entity.type
_entity.pdbx_description
1 polymer ?
#
loop_
_entity_poly.entity_id
_entity_poly.type
_entity_poly.pdbx_seq_one_letter_code
_entity_poly.pdbx_strand_id
1 'polypeptide(L)'
;SGMTEVNGKRFLVADKTTNTFELQDKDGVDVNSTSFTAYASGGVSNKVFEIATPYTTAQLFDLKFAQSADVMYITHPEHEVEKLSRTGHTSWTLADCSFTKGPMQDANTTDTTLNPGQSAVGTGIALVASAVTGINGGSGFQSTDVGRFVFLNSGYAKITAVADTTNATIEILTALSSASATADWRLGAFSDTTGHPSCVTFFEQRLVFAG
;
A
#
# COMPACT_ATOMS: atom_id res chain seq x y z
N SER A 1 -27.77 -15.77 -29.92
CA SER A 1 -28.03 -14.60 -30.74
C SER A 1 -29.25 -13.85 -30.22
N GLY A 2 -29.46 -12.64 -30.68
CA GLY A 2 -30.41 -11.72 -30.08
C GLY A 2 -29.86 -10.92 -28.93
N MET A 3 -30.52 -9.86 -28.51
CA MET A 3 -30.18 -8.93 -27.42
C MET A 3 -28.71 -8.49 -27.49
N THR A 4 -28.31 -8.06 -28.68
CA THR A 4 -26.89 -7.68 -28.96
C THR A 4 -26.45 -6.45 -28.19
N GLU A 5 -27.39 -5.67 -27.67
CA GLU A 5 -27.20 -4.44 -26.92
C GLU A 5 -26.46 -4.66 -25.58
N VAL A 6 -26.49 -5.88 -25.05
CA VAL A 6 -25.79 -6.26 -23.82
C VAL A 6 -24.44 -6.94 -24.07
N ASN A 7 -24.13 -7.30 -25.31
CA ASN A 7 -22.91 -8.02 -25.65
C ASN A 7 -21.66 -7.18 -25.35
N GLY A 8 -20.69 -7.79 -24.66
CA GLY A 8 -19.42 -7.15 -24.30
C GLY A 8 -19.52 -6.04 -23.25
N LYS A 9 -20.70 -5.82 -22.67
CA LYS A 9 -20.90 -4.82 -21.62
C LYS A 9 -20.84 -5.45 -20.23
N ARG A 10 -20.61 -4.63 -19.22
CA ARG A 10 -20.65 -4.98 -17.79
C ARG A 10 -21.88 -4.33 -17.17
N PHE A 11 -22.52 -5.08 -16.27
CA PHE A 11 -23.69 -4.64 -15.55
C PHE A 11 -23.59 -5.05 -14.09
N LEU A 12 -24.23 -4.28 -13.22
CA LEU A 12 -24.54 -4.70 -11.87
C LEU A 12 -25.79 -5.58 -11.92
N VAL A 13 -25.85 -6.57 -11.03
CA VAL A 13 -27.02 -7.44 -10.87
C VAL A 13 -27.79 -6.97 -9.65
N ALA A 14 -29.03 -6.55 -9.88
CA ALA A 14 -29.96 -6.10 -8.86
C ALA A 14 -31.20 -7.01 -8.78
N ASP A 15 -31.98 -6.87 -7.74
CA ASP A 15 -33.28 -7.50 -7.50
C ASP A 15 -33.34 -9.00 -7.85
N LYS A 16 -32.29 -9.70 -7.41
CA LYS A 16 -32.13 -11.12 -7.66
C LYS A 16 -33.20 -11.94 -6.93
N THR A 17 -33.94 -12.73 -7.70
CA THR A 17 -34.81 -13.79 -7.20
C THR A 17 -34.22 -15.18 -7.48
N THR A 18 -35.00 -16.24 -7.29
CA THR A 18 -34.57 -17.61 -7.61
C THR A 18 -34.27 -17.78 -9.10
N ASN A 19 -35.02 -17.13 -10.00
CA ASN A 19 -34.96 -17.36 -11.44
C ASN A 19 -34.77 -16.09 -12.28
N THR A 20 -34.80 -14.91 -11.67
CA THR A 20 -34.70 -13.62 -12.36
C THR A 20 -33.75 -12.68 -11.63
N PHE A 21 -33.24 -11.70 -12.36
CA PHE A 21 -32.48 -10.56 -11.83
C PHE A 21 -32.66 -9.37 -12.77
N GLU A 22 -32.41 -8.19 -12.27
CA GLU A 22 -32.35 -6.97 -13.05
C GLU A 22 -30.92 -6.57 -13.34
N LEU A 23 -30.71 -5.88 -14.45
CA LEU A 23 -29.41 -5.32 -14.82
C LEU A 23 -29.42 -3.82 -14.56
N GLN A 24 -28.38 -3.35 -13.89
CA GLN A 24 -28.11 -1.92 -13.72
C GLN A 24 -26.79 -1.55 -14.41
N ASP A 25 -26.70 -0.32 -14.84
CA ASP A 25 -25.43 0.23 -15.31
C ASP A 25 -24.44 0.46 -14.14
N LYS A 26 -23.25 0.99 -14.45
CA LYS A 26 -22.22 1.29 -13.45
C LYS A 26 -22.65 2.32 -12.38
N ASP A 27 -23.68 3.12 -12.68
CA ASP A 27 -24.17 4.18 -11.79
C ASP A 27 -25.41 3.73 -10.99
N GLY A 28 -25.81 2.45 -11.13
CA GLY A 28 -26.94 1.85 -10.42
C GLY A 28 -28.29 2.16 -11.05
N VAL A 29 -28.33 2.61 -12.32
CA VAL A 29 -29.57 2.89 -13.04
C VAL A 29 -30.01 1.64 -13.78
N ASP A 30 -31.30 1.30 -13.66
CA ASP A 30 -31.87 0.12 -14.31
C ASP A 30 -31.77 0.20 -15.84
N VAL A 31 -31.34 -0.92 -16.43
CA VAL A 31 -31.24 -1.04 -17.88
C VAL A 31 -32.61 -1.26 -18.47
N ASN A 32 -33.11 -0.27 -19.19
CA ASN A 32 -34.36 -0.41 -19.92
C ASN A 32 -34.16 -1.22 -21.22
N SER A 33 -34.66 -2.46 -21.24
CA SER A 33 -34.53 -3.40 -22.36
C SER A 33 -35.70 -3.40 -23.32
N THR A 34 -36.67 -2.47 -23.22
CA THR A 34 -37.89 -2.47 -24.04
C THR A 34 -37.63 -2.29 -25.52
N SER A 35 -36.51 -1.64 -25.91
CA SER A 35 -36.07 -1.44 -27.29
C SER A 35 -35.00 -2.44 -27.75
N PHE A 36 -34.64 -3.40 -26.92
CA PHE A 36 -33.57 -4.36 -27.26
C PHE A 36 -34.09 -5.43 -28.21
N THR A 37 -33.16 -5.95 -29.01
CA THR A 37 -33.46 -7.12 -29.85
C THR A 37 -33.84 -8.30 -28.97
N ALA A 38 -34.92 -8.98 -29.32
CA ALA A 38 -35.39 -10.13 -28.53
C ALA A 38 -34.30 -11.19 -28.38
N TYR A 39 -34.13 -11.67 -27.15
CA TYR A 39 -33.23 -12.79 -26.89
C TYR A 39 -33.73 -14.05 -27.55
N ALA A 40 -32.84 -14.75 -28.25
CA ALA A 40 -33.17 -16.00 -28.92
C ALA A 40 -32.52 -17.20 -28.23
N SER A 41 -31.19 -17.25 -28.14
CA SER A 41 -30.47 -18.36 -27.50
C SER A 41 -28.97 -18.12 -27.39
N GLY A 42 -28.29 -18.93 -26.58
CA GLY A 42 -26.82 -19.06 -26.61
C GLY A 42 -26.05 -17.94 -25.90
N GLY A 43 -26.69 -17.15 -25.05
CA GLY A 43 -26.03 -16.15 -24.22
C GLY A 43 -25.22 -16.81 -23.10
N VAL A 44 -24.03 -16.26 -22.84
CA VAL A 44 -23.20 -16.61 -21.68
C VAL A 44 -22.90 -15.35 -20.89
N SER A 45 -23.19 -15.37 -19.59
CA SER A 45 -22.80 -14.33 -18.66
C SER A 45 -21.70 -14.86 -17.72
N ASN A 46 -20.69 -14.06 -17.52
CA ASN A 46 -19.60 -14.37 -16.61
C ASN A 46 -19.59 -13.36 -15.46
N LYS A 47 -19.45 -13.84 -14.23
CA LYS A 47 -19.23 -12.94 -13.09
C LYS A 47 -17.85 -12.27 -13.24
N VAL A 48 -17.81 -10.94 -13.23
CA VAL A 48 -16.58 -10.18 -13.09
C VAL A 48 -16.19 -10.22 -11.61
N PHE A 49 -14.95 -10.57 -11.36
CA PHE A 49 -14.38 -10.48 -10.01
C PHE A 49 -13.71 -9.12 -9.86
N GLU A 50 -14.01 -8.43 -8.78
CA GLU A 50 -13.48 -7.12 -8.45
C GLU A 50 -12.85 -7.15 -7.07
N ILE A 51 -11.77 -6.40 -6.89
CA ILE A 51 -11.09 -6.19 -5.63
C ILE A 51 -10.93 -4.69 -5.40
N ALA A 52 -11.20 -4.25 -4.17
CA ALA A 52 -10.99 -2.85 -3.81
C ALA A 52 -9.49 -2.52 -3.83
N THR A 53 -9.15 -1.33 -4.28
CA THR A 53 -7.79 -0.80 -4.29
C THR A 53 -7.76 0.57 -3.64
N PRO A 54 -6.62 1.04 -3.09
CA PRO A 54 -6.51 2.38 -2.50
C PRO A 54 -6.45 3.51 -3.55
N TYR A 55 -6.27 3.16 -4.82
CA TYR A 55 -5.99 4.13 -5.88
C TYR A 55 -7.25 4.87 -6.34
N THR A 56 -7.12 6.18 -6.51
CA THR A 56 -8.16 7.02 -7.14
C THR A 56 -8.08 6.95 -8.66
N THR A 57 -9.16 7.35 -9.34
CA THR A 57 -9.20 7.40 -10.82
C THR A 57 -8.08 8.27 -11.41
N ALA A 58 -7.70 9.36 -10.73
CA ALA A 58 -6.64 10.25 -11.19
C ALA A 58 -5.24 9.59 -11.16
N GLN A 59 -5.04 8.67 -10.21
CA GLN A 59 -3.75 7.98 -9.98
C GLN A 59 -3.52 6.77 -10.89
N LEU A 60 -4.55 6.29 -11.59
CA LEU A 60 -4.46 5.03 -12.37
C LEU A 60 -3.37 5.04 -13.45
N PHE A 61 -3.07 6.21 -14.05
CA PHE A 61 -2.07 6.32 -15.12
C PHE A 61 -0.63 6.39 -14.59
N ASP A 62 -0.45 6.67 -13.30
CA ASP A 62 0.85 6.74 -12.64
C ASP A 62 1.29 5.41 -12.04
N LEU A 63 0.39 4.42 -12.00
CA LEU A 63 0.70 3.07 -11.53
C LEU A 63 1.75 2.40 -12.40
N LYS A 64 2.73 1.75 -11.76
CA LYS A 64 3.71 0.88 -12.41
C LYS A 64 3.61 -0.53 -11.85
N PHE A 65 3.84 -1.51 -12.70
CA PHE A 65 3.64 -2.91 -12.37
C PHE A 65 4.84 -3.76 -12.73
N ALA A 66 5.13 -4.75 -11.89
CA ALA A 66 5.99 -5.87 -12.22
C ALA A 66 5.33 -7.16 -11.76
N GLN A 67 5.19 -8.14 -12.65
CA GLN A 67 4.50 -9.39 -12.35
C GLN A 67 5.42 -10.59 -12.52
N SER A 68 5.32 -11.53 -11.60
CA SER A 68 5.93 -12.86 -11.71
C SER A 68 4.90 -13.90 -11.28
N ALA A 69 4.58 -14.84 -12.18
CA ALA A 69 3.53 -15.83 -11.98
C ALA A 69 2.20 -15.20 -11.52
N ASP A 70 1.65 -15.63 -10.40
CA ASP A 70 0.39 -15.17 -9.84
C ASP A 70 0.54 -14.00 -8.84
N VAL A 71 1.69 -13.31 -8.86
CA VAL A 71 1.97 -12.15 -7.99
C VAL A 71 2.35 -10.95 -8.84
N MET A 72 1.65 -9.83 -8.63
CA MET A 72 1.96 -8.53 -9.22
C MET A 72 2.29 -7.54 -8.11
N TYR A 73 3.39 -6.81 -8.28
CA TYR A 73 3.77 -5.69 -7.44
C TYR A 73 3.35 -4.40 -8.12
N ILE A 74 2.74 -3.51 -7.35
CA ILE A 74 2.19 -2.24 -7.84
C ILE A 74 2.83 -1.12 -7.05
N THR A 75 3.31 -0.09 -7.74
CA THR A 75 3.90 1.10 -7.13
C THR A 75 3.18 2.36 -7.58
N HIS A 76 3.07 3.30 -6.65
CA HIS A 76 2.61 4.66 -6.85
C HIS A 76 3.32 5.58 -5.83
N PRO A 77 3.76 6.79 -6.20
CA PRO A 77 4.53 7.65 -5.29
C PRO A 77 3.78 8.09 -4.01
N GLU A 78 2.45 8.02 -4.00
CA GLU A 78 1.61 8.41 -2.86
C GLU A 78 1.07 7.22 -2.05
N HIS A 79 1.46 5.98 -2.39
CA HIS A 79 0.96 4.78 -1.71
C HIS A 79 2.10 3.80 -1.41
N GLU A 80 1.98 3.07 -0.31
CA GLU A 80 2.87 1.94 -0.03
C GLU A 80 2.85 0.95 -1.21
N VAL A 81 3.96 0.21 -1.36
CA VAL A 81 4.04 -0.81 -2.41
C VAL A 81 3.04 -1.91 -2.15
N GLU A 82 2.13 -2.11 -3.07
CA GLU A 82 1.10 -3.13 -2.99
C GLU A 82 1.52 -4.43 -3.68
N LYS A 83 1.06 -5.54 -3.11
CA LYS A 83 1.21 -6.88 -3.67
C LYS A 83 -0.15 -7.49 -3.95
N LEU A 84 -0.49 -7.62 -5.23
CA LEU A 84 -1.67 -8.33 -5.70
C LEU A 84 -1.31 -9.78 -5.94
N SER A 85 -1.92 -10.69 -5.19
CA SER A 85 -1.72 -12.14 -5.29
C SER A 85 -2.99 -12.82 -5.75
N ARG A 86 -2.86 -13.78 -6.67
CA ARG A 86 -3.95 -14.60 -7.17
C ARG A 86 -3.76 -16.05 -6.71
N THR A 87 -4.75 -16.63 -6.05
CA THR A 87 -4.78 -18.04 -5.64
C THR A 87 -5.85 -18.85 -6.38
N GLY A 88 -6.72 -18.17 -7.14
CA GLY A 88 -7.78 -18.78 -7.94
C GLY A 88 -8.53 -17.73 -8.76
N HIS A 89 -9.47 -18.14 -9.61
CA HIS A 89 -10.23 -17.21 -10.47
C HIS A 89 -10.99 -16.14 -9.69
N THR A 90 -11.48 -16.49 -8.50
CA THR A 90 -12.24 -15.60 -7.61
C THR A 90 -11.55 -15.40 -6.26
N SER A 91 -10.26 -15.70 -6.17
CA SER A 91 -9.47 -15.58 -4.95
C SER A 91 -8.25 -14.72 -5.21
N TRP A 92 -8.36 -13.46 -4.84
CA TRP A 92 -7.33 -12.44 -5.01
C TRP A 92 -7.13 -11.69 -3.70
N THR A 93 -5.93 -11.29 -3.43
CA THR A 93 -5.58 -10.49 -2.26
C THR A 93 -4.70 -9.33 -2.69
N LEU A 94 -5.08 -8.11 -2.33
CA LEU A 94 -4.25 -6.92 -2.40
C LEU A 94 -3.82 -6.59 -0.98
N ALA A 95 -2.53 -6.42 -0.75
CA ALA A 95 -1.97 -6.11 0.56
C ALA A 95 -0.63 -5.38 0.41
N ASP A 96 -0.30 -4.57 1.41
CA ASP A 96 0.99 -3.89 1.47
C ASP A 96 2.14 -4.89 1.41
N CYS A 97 3.20 -4.52 0.70
CA CYS A 97 4.40 -5.32 0.63
C CYS A 97 5.18 -5.18 1.95
N SER A 98 5.28 -6.28 2.68
CA SER A 98 6.00 -6.27 3.95
C SER A 98 7.52 -6.24 3.72
N PHE A 99 8.17 -5.19 4.20
CA PHE A 99 9.61 -5.04 4.22
C PHE A 99 10.15 -5.15 5.65
N THR A 100 11.31 -5.76 5.82
CA THR A 100 12.03 -5.82 7.10
C THR A 100 13.13 -4.78 7.20
N LYS A 101 13.52 -4.20 6.09
CA LYS A 101 14.51 -3.14 5.92
C LYS A 101 14.15 -2.33 4.70
N GLY A 102 14.48 -1.06 4.70
CA GLY A 102 14.27 -0.15 3.56
C GLY A 102 15.54 0.64 3.25
N PRO A 103 15.57 1.34 2.13
CA PRO A 103 16.58 2.35 1.89
C PRO A 103 16.46 3.44 2.98
N MET A 104 17.59 3.94 3.40
CA MET A 104 17.67 4.96 4.44
C MET A 104 18.11 6.28 3.83
N GLN A 105 17.64 7.38 4.38
CA GLN A 105 18.18 8.71 4.13
C GLN A 105 19.60 8.82 4.68
N ASP A 106 20.26 9.93 4.40
CA ASP A 106 21.56 10.25 4.97
C ASP A 106 21.54 10.21 6.51
N ALA A 107 22.68 9.91 7.10
CA ALA A 107 22.81 9.91 8.54
C ALA A 107 22.51 11.29 9.13
N ASN A 108 21.91 11.32 10.30
CA ASN A 108 21.74 12.55 11.05
C ASN A 108 23.11 13.24 11.24
N THR A 109 23.14 14.53 10.99
CA THR A 109 24.34 15.39 11.16
C THR A 109 24.14 16.45 12.25
N THR A 110 23.02 16.38 12.96
CA THR A 110 22.68 17.32 14.05
C THR A 110 22.95 16.69 15.41
N ASP A 111 22.89 17.51 16.47
CA ASP A 111 23.02 17.02 17.85
C ASP A 111 21.76 16.32 18.37
N THR A 112 20.69 16.23 17.56
CA THR A 112 19.45 15.54 17.95
C THR A 112 19.72 14.06 18.17
N THR A 113 19.37 13.56 19.34
CA THR A 113 19.46 12.14 19.69
C THR A 113 18.09 11.49 19.64
N LEU A 114 18.04 10.21 19.26
CA LEU A 114 16.89 9.34 19.42
C LEU A 114 17.16 8.35 20.55
N ASN A 115 16.21 8.26 21.49
CA ASN A 115 16.28 7.38 22.66
C ASN A 115 15.18 6.32 22.57
N PRO A 116 15.50 5.05 22.25
CA PRO A 116 14.55 3.95 22.28
C PRO A 116 14.31 3.48 23.72
N GLY A 117 13.07 3.12 24.06
CA GLY A 117 12.72 2.65 25.40
C GLY A 117 13.29 1.27 25.76
N GLN A 118 13.76 0.51 24.76
CA GLN A 118 14.46 -0.77 24.95
C GLN A 118 15.31 -1.10 23.72
N SER A 119 16.13 -2.16 23.81
CA SER A 119 16.97 -2.65 22.70
C SER A 119 16.50 -3.98 22.10
N ALA A 120 15.69 -4.76 22.81
CA ALA A 120 15.18 -6.04 22.32
C ALA A 120 14.10 -5.87 21.26
N VAL A 121 13.97 -6.84 20.36
CA VAL A 121 12.86 -6.94 19.42
C VAL A 121 11.53 -6.90 20.17
N GLY A 122 10.55 -6.15 19.64
CA GLY A 122 9.23 -5.99 20.26
C GLY A 122 8.45 -4.82 19.67
N THR A 123 7.21 -4.68 20.10
CA THR A 123 6.26 -3.67 19.64
C THR A 123 5.85 -2.72 20.77
N GLY A 124 5.29 -1.56 20.41
CA GLY A 124 4.78 -0.59 21.39
C GLY A 124 5.88 0.13 22.18
N ILE A 125 7.09 0.24 21.63
CA ILE A 125 8.26 0.79 22.30
C ILE A 125 8.31 2.29 22.05
N ALA A 126 8.51 3.08 23.11
CA ALA A 126 8.69 4.52 22.96
C ALA A 126 9.99 4.87 22.23
N LEU A 127 9.94 5.86 21.36
CA LEU A 127 11.09 6.51 20.74
C LEU A 127 10.99 8.01 21.00
N VAL A 128 11.96 8.55 21.75
CA VAL A 128 11.97 9.95 22.13
C VAL A 128 13.12 10.70 21.47
N ALA A 129 12.83 11.76 20.77
CA ALA A 129 13.81 12.67 20.19
C ALA A 129 14.16 13.80 21.19
N SER A 130 15.43 14.15 21.31
CA SER A 130 15.87 15.28 22.16
C SER A 130 15.48 16.65 21.59
N ALA A 131 15.27 16.73 20.28
CA ALA A 131 14.85 17.92 19.55
C ALA A 131 14.21 17.50 18.20
N VAL A 132 13.63 18.46 17.50
CA VAL A 132 13.05 18.24 16.16
C VAL A 132 14.09 18.44 15.03
N THR A 133 15.21 19.07 15.31
CA THR A 133 16.25 19.38 14.32
C THR A 133 16.76 18.10 13.67
N GLY A 134 16.85 18.08 12.35
CA GLY A 134 17.27 16.91 11.56
C GLY A 134 16.12 15.92 11.27
N ILE A 135 15.01 15.95 11.97
CA ILE A 135 13.85 15.13 11.71
C ILE A 135 12.92 15.90 10.75
N ASN A 136 12.69 15.38 9.55
CA ASN A 136 11.82 15.98 8.53
C ASN A 136 12.11 17.47 8.27
N GLY A 137 13.39 17.82 8.10
CA GLY A 137 13.80 19.20 7.87
C GLY A 137 13.56 20.14 9.06
N GLY A 138 13.42 19.60 10.27
CA GLY A 138 13.16 20.37 11.50
C GLY A 138 11.68 20.39 11.93
N SER A 139 10.80 19.70 11.19
CA SER A 139 9.37 19.60 11.56
C SER A 139 9.10 18.56 12.66
N GLY A 140 10.07 17.71 12.97
CA GLY A 140 9.91 16.61 13.90
C GLY A 140 9.12 15.43 13.31
N PHE A 141 8.76 14.46 14.15
CA PHE A 141 7.91 13.35 13.72
C PHE A 141 6.52 13.83 13.32
N GLN A 142 5.95 13.21 12.27
CA GLN A 142 4.63 13.49 11.72
C GLN A 142 3.79 12.22 11.68
N SER A 143 2.47 12.35 11.70
CA SER A 143 1.56 11.20 11.57
C SER A 143 1.80 10.41 10.27
N THR A 144 2.28 11.07 9.23
CA THR A 144 2.67 10.51 7.93
C THR A 144 4.02 9.74 7.97
N ASP A 145 4.72 9.72 9.11
CA ASP A 145 5.89 8.85 9.32
C ASP A 145 5.51 7.44 9.81
N VAL A 146 4.24 7.17 10.08
CA VAL A 146 3.79 5.81 10.42
C VAL A 146 4.11 4.88 9.24
N GLY A 147 4.72 3.73 9.55
CA GLY A 147 5.24 2.81 8.53
C GLY A 147 6.71 3.03 8.18
N ARG A 148 7.29 4.18 8.47
CA ARG A 148 8.67 4.54 8.14
C ARG A 148 9.67 3.78 8.96
N PHE A 149 10.76 3.35 8.32
CA PHE A 149 11.86 2.72 9.02
C PHE A 149 12.72 3.73 9.78
N VAL A 150 13.35 3.27 10.85
CA VAL A 150 14.38 3.99 11.60
C VAL A 150 15.56 3.04 11.81
N PHE A 151 16.75 3.46 11.42
CA PHE A 151 18.00 2.79 11.77
C PHE A 151 18.64 3.55 12.93
N LEU A 152 18.93 2.89 14.02
CA LEU A 152 19.63 3.44 15.17
C LEU A 152 20.30 2.30 15.96
N ASN A 153 21.38 2.61 16.68
CA ASN A 153 22.10 1.64 17.51
C ASN A 153 22.31 0.29 16.78
N SER A 154 22.73 0.34 15.51
CA SER A 154 23.02 -0.83 14.65
C SER A 154 21.85 -1.77 14.38
N GLY A 155 20.62 -1.38 14.68
CA GLY A 155 19.40 -2.15 14.42
C GLY A 155 18.37 -1.39 13.60
N TYR A 156 17.26 -2.05 13.34
CA TYR A 156 16.14 -1.49 12.55
C TYR A 156 14.86 -1.52 13.37
N ALA A 157 14.12 -0.44 13.27
CA ALA A 157 12.77 -0.31 13.81
C ALA A 157 11.83 0.28 12.75
N LYS A 158 10.53 0.17 12.97
CA LYS A 158 9.48 0.78 12.17
C LYS A 158 8.62 1.66 13.08
N ILE A 159 8.30 2.87 12.66
CA ILE A 159 7.38 3.76 13.38
C ILE A 159 5.96 3.19 13.25
N THR A 160 5.28 2.98 14.38
CA THR A 160 3.91 2.45 14.42
C THR A 160 2.88 3.47 14.87
N ALA A 161 3.31 4.53 15.56
CA ALA A 161 2.48 5.67 15.91
C ALA A 161 3.34 6.90 16.17
N VAL A 162 2.77 8.07 16.02
CA VAL A 162 3.37 9.37 16.36
C VAL A 162 2.44 10.09 17.32
N ALA A 163 2.96 10.42 18.51
CA ALA A 163 2.20 11.14 19.53
C ALA A 163 2.34 12.66 19.36
N ASP A 164 3.55 13.12 19.07
CA ASP A 164 3.88 14.51 18.78
C ASP A 164 5.20 14.61 18.01
N THR A 165 5.71 15.83 17.80
CA THR A 165 6.90 16.10 16.99
C THR A 165 8.21 15.49 17.55
N THR A 166 8.23 15.07 18.80
CA THR A 166 9.41 14.48 19.47
C THR A 166 9.16 13.08 20.01
N ASN A 167 7.92 12.61 20.03
CA ASN A 167 7.52 11.34 20.60
C ASN A 167 6.85 10.44 19.56
N ALA A 168 7.44 9.28 19.32
CA ALA A 168 6.89 8.24 18.46
C ALA A 168 6.86 6.89 19.20
N THR A 169 6.10 5.96 18.66
CA THR A 169 6.09 4.55 19.06
C THR A 169 6.67 3.73 17.93
N ILE A 170 7.53 2.78 18.26
CA ILE A 170 8.20 1.92 17.28
C ILE A 170 7.98 0.43 17.56
N GLU A 171 8.13 -0.34 16.51
CA GLU A 171 8.39 -1.77 16.55
C GLU A 171 9.85 -2.00 16.22
N ILE A 172 10.62 -2.64 17.11
CA ILE A 172 12.01 -3.03 16.85
C ILE A 172 11.99 -4.36 16.09
N LEU A 173 12.44 -4.32 14.84
CA LEU A 173 12.47 -5.47 13.92
C LEU A 173 13.79 -6.25 14.02
N THR A 174 14.89 -5.54 14.27
CA THR A 174 16.21 -6.13 14.51
C THR A 174 16.75 -5.52 15.79
N ALA A 175 17.17 -6.37 16.73
CA ALA A 175 17.67 -5.95 18.04
C ALA A 175 18.71 -4.83 17.88
N LEU A 176 18.56 -3.81 18.72
CA LEU A 176 19.49 -2.70 18.82
C LEU A 176 20.69 -3.11 19.71
N SER A 177 21.86 -2.57 19.44
CA SER A 177 23.05 -2.84 20.30
C SER A 177 22.91 -2.21 21.68
N SER A 178 22.08 -1.20 21.85
CA SER A 178 21.85 -0.46 23.10
C SER A 178 20.49 0.22 23.10
N ALA A 179 19.91 0.47 24.27
CA ALA A 179 18.77 1.35 24.48
C ALA A 179 19.18 2.80 24.80
N SER A 180 20.47 3.13 24.73
CA SER A 180 20.96 4.49 24.99
C SER A 180 20.57 5.44 23.86
N ALA A 181 20.36 6.71 24.20
CA ALA A 181 20.20 7.77 23.23
C ALA A 181 21.42 7.86 22.29
N THR A 182 21.16 8.02 21.00
CA THR A 182 22.19 8.11 19.97
C THR A 182 21.91 9.22 18.98
N ALA A 183 22.95 9.91 18.51
CA ALA A 183 22.86 10.83 17.38
C ALA A 183 23.14 10.12 16.04
N ASP A 184 23.68 8.88 16.06
CA ASP A 184 23.83 8.04 14.87
C ASP A 184 22.52 7.31 14.57
N TRP A 185 21.66 7.99 13.82
CA TRP A 185 20.40 7.45 13.34
C TRP A 185 20.11 7.92 11.91
N ARG A 186 19.23 7.19 11.24
CA ARG A 186 18.74 7.48 9.91
C ARG A 186 17.26 7.16 9.84
N LEU A 187 16.50 7.98 9.12
CA LEU A 187 15.12 7.67 8.79
C LEU A 187 15.04 6.92 7.45
N GLY A 188 14.03 6.10 7.29
CA GLY A 188 13.72 5.45 6.03
C GLY A 188 13.47 6.47 4.92
N ALA A 189 13.86 6.13 3.70
CA ALA A 189 13.65 7.01 2.55
C ALA A 189 12.18 7.13 2.16
N PHE A 190 11.38 6.11 2.44
CA PHE A 190 9.98 6.02 2.02
C PHE A 190 9.00 6.10 3.19
N SER A 191 7.99 6.93 3.05
CA SER A 191 6.83 7.11 3.94
C SER A 191 5.84 8.04 3.28
N ASP A 192 4.65 8.22 3.86
CA ASP A 192 3.70 9.26 3.40
C ASP A 192 4.24 10.68 3.56
N THR A 193 5.31 10.89 4.39
CA THR A 193 6.02 12.17 4.50
C THR A 193 6.95 12.43 3.33
N THR A 194 7.59 11.38 2.78
CA THR A 194 8.66 11.50 1.78
C THR A 194 8.31 10.93 0.42
N GLY A 195 7.15 10.30 0.32
CA GLY A 195 6.71 9.54 -0.85
C GLY A 195 7.16 8.07 -0.82
N HIS A 196 6.68 7.31 -1.78
CA HIS A 196 6.91 5.89 -1.94
C HIS A 196 7.57 5.59 -3.29
N PRO A 197 8.07 4.36 -3.53
CA PRO A 197 8.65 4.00 -4.82
C PRO A 197 7.68 4.23 -5.96
N SER A 198 8.10 4.95 -6.99
CA SER A 198 7.31 5.22 -8.19
C SER A 198 7.53 4.20 -9.31
N CYS A 199 8.56 3.37 -9.21
CA CYS A 199 8.93 2.37 -10.22
C CYS A 199 9.22 1.02 -9.60
N VAL A 200 8.86 -0.04 -10.34
CA VAL A 200 9.15 -1.43 -9.98
C VAL A 200 9.55 -2.23 -11.21
N THR A 201 10.55 -3.09 -11.09
CA THR A 201 10.97 -4.01 -12.14
C THR A 201 11.66 -5.24 -11.57
N PHE A 202 11.75 -6.31 -12.39
CA PHE A 202 12.64 -7.42 -12.11
C PHE A 202 13.98 -7.22 -12.86
N PHE A 203 15.07 -7.30 -12.11
CA PHE A 203 16.42 -7.28 -12.68
C PHE A 203 17.28 -8.38 -12.03
N GLU A 204 17.90 -9.23 -12.83
CA GLU A 204 18.72 -10.35 -12.37
C GLU A 204 18.05 -11.19 -11.26
N GLN A 205 16.80 -11.58 -11.47
CA GLN A 205 15.97 -12.36 -10.52
C GLN A 205 15.69 -11.62 -9.18
N ARG A 206 15.94 -10.34 -9.11
CA ARG A 206 15.62 -9.50 -7.95
C ARG A 206 14.50 -8.54 -8.30
N LEU A 207 13.60 -8.33 -7.35
CA LEU A 207 12.60 -7.28 -7.44
C LEU A 207 13.26 -5.96 -6.99
N VAL A 208 13.23 -4.95 -7.85
CA VAL A 208 13.86 -3.64 -7.63
C VAL A 208 12.79 -2.58 -7.62
N PHE A 209 12.84 -1.72 -6.61
CA PHE A 209 11.99 -0.54 -6.46
C PHE A 209 12.85 0.71 -6.53
N ALA A 210 12.34 1.79 -7.13
CA ALA A 210 13.00 3.09 -7.26
C ALA A 210 11.99 4.23 -7.35
N GLY A 211 12.44 5.46 -7.09
CA GLY A 211 11.68 6.69 -7.22
C GLY A 211 11.87 7.65 -6.08
#